data_80790560370a08c445c6603fbb0f1b1c
#
_entry.id   80790560370a08c445c6603fbb0f1b1c
#
_cell.length_a   1.000
_cell.length_b   1.000
_cell.length_c   1.000
_cell.angle_alpha   90.00
_cell.angle_beta   90.00
_cell.angle_gamma   90.00
#
_symmetry.space_group_name_H-M   'P 1'
#
loop_
_entity.id
_entity.type
_entity.pdbx_description
1 polymer ?
#
loop_
_entity_poly.entity_id
_entity_poly.type
_entity_poly.pdbx_seq_one_letter_code
_entity_poly.pdbx_strand_id
1 'polypeptide(L)'
;MRTALACMNDLMFLSKIMEASKVLSVPLRSLKSAEKLIAACRESAEAVVFLDLDDKHLDAIALAQAIRSAEPKIPAAVYAFVSHVNEDRIQAAGMGLFDQIFSRGQFVRVLPELLSPDARP
;
A
#
# COMPACT_ATOMS: atom_id res chain seq x y z
N MET A 1 -13.52 -10.06 -4.19
CA MET A 1 -12.21 -10.24 -4.83
C MET A 1 -11.23 -9.19 -4.30
N ARG A 2 -10.03 -9.61 -3.99
CA ARG A 2 -8.99 -8.71 -3.51
C ARG A 2 -8.39 -7.92 -4.68
N THR A 3 -8.20 -6.63 -4.50
CA THR A 3 -7.57 -5.76 -5.49
C THR A 3 -6.40 -5.05 -4.86
N ALA A 4 -5.25 -5.12 -5.52
CA ALA A 4 -4.05 -4.41 -5.08
C ALA A 4 -4.04 -3.01 -5.67
N LEU A 5 -3.76 -2.01 -4.82
CA LEU A 5 -3.69 -0.61 -5.22
C LEU A 5 -2.31 -0.09 -4.83
N ALA A 6 -1.50 0.29 -5.80
CA ALA A 6 -0.19 0.84 -5.56
C ALA A 6 -0.17 2.33 -5.88
N CYS A 7 0.21 3.15 -4.91
CA CYS A 7 0.30 4.59 -5.09
C CYS A 7 1.72 5.04 -4.77
N MET A 8 2.58 4.95 -5.78
CA MET A 8 4.01 5.23 -5.63
C MET A 8 4.64 5.50 -6.99
N ASN A 9 5.85 6.03 -6.97
CA ASN A 9 6.63 6.31 -8.18
C ASN A 9 7.82 5.38 -8.38
N ASP A 10 8.07 4.47 -7.45
CA ASP A 10 9.20 3.54 -7.54
C ASP A 10 8.87 2.44 -8.57
N LEU A 11 9.45 2.55 -9.75
CA LEU A 11 9.16 1.62 -10.85
C LEU A 11 9.64 0.20 -10.57
N MET A 12 10.73 0.05 -9.83
CA MET A 12 11.23 -1.28 -9.49
C MET A 12 10.25 -2.01 -8.58
N PHE A 13 9.73 -1.33 -7.56
CA PHE A 13 8.76 -1.93 -6.66
C PHE A 13 7.41 -2.14 -7.33
N LEU A 14 6.98 -1.20 -8.19
CA LEU A 14 5.77 -1.41 -8.98
C LEU A 14 5.86 -2.66 -9.83
N SER A 15 7.03 -2.89 -10.44
CA SER A 15 7.27 -4.09 -11.24
C SER A 15 7.18 -5.35 -10.40
N LYS A 16 7.75 -5.34 -9.19
CA LYS A 16 7.69 -6.49 -8.28
C LYS A 16 6.26 -6.79 -7.82
N ILE A 17 5.51 -5.75 -7.51
CA ILE A 17 4.11 -5.90 -7.11
C ILE A 17 3.30 -6.46 -8.29
N MET A 18 3.52 -5.94 -9.49
CA MET A 18 2.84 -6.41 -10.69
C MET A 18 3.11 -7.89 -10.95
N GLU A 19 4.37 -8.30 -10.83
CA GLU A 19 4.76 -9.69 -11.04
C GLU A 19 4.07 -10.62 -10.03
N ALA A 20 4.12 -10.27 -8.76
CA ALA A 20 3.46 -11.05 -7.72
C ALA A 20 1.95 -11.10 -7.91
N SER A 21 1.34 -9.98 -8.31
CA SER A 21 -0.10 -9.90 -8.58
C SER A 21 -0.51 -10.82 -9.71
N LYS A 22 0.30 -10.90 -10.77
CA LYS A 22 0.02 -11.79 -11.89
C LYS A 22 0.07 -13.25 -11.47
N VAL A 23 1.09 -13.62 -10.70
CA VAL A 23 1.24 -15.01 -10.23
C VAL A 23 0.04 -15.43 -9.40
N LEU A 24 -0.49 -14.53 -8.59
CA LEU A 24 -1.60 -14.83 -7.67
C LEU A 24 -2.97 -14.47 -8.25
N SER A 25 -3.01 -13.99 -9.48
CA SER A 25 -4.26 -13.58 -10.15
C SER A 25 -5.03 -12.51 -9.36
N VAL A 26 -4.30 -11.57 -8.78
CA VAL A 26 -4.87 -10.44 -8.06
C VAL A 26 -4.78 -9.20 -8.96
N PRO A 27 -5.91 -8.54 -9.29
CA PRO A 27 -5.84 -7.32 -10.09
C PRO A 27 -5.02 -6.24 -9.40
N LEU A 28 -4.24 -5.49 -10.17
CA LEU A 28 -3.42 -4.40 -9.67
C LEU A 28 -3.75 -3.11 -10.42
N ARG A 29 -3.96 -2.02 -9.66
CA ARG A 29 -4.10 -0.69 -10.23
C ARG A 29 -3.01 0.20 -9.67
N SER A 30 -2.40 1.01 -10.53
CA SER A 30 -1.39 1.99 -10.14
C SER A 30 -2.03 3.37 -10.17
N LEU A 31 -1.96 4.09 -9.05
CA LEU A 31 -2.63 5.37 -8.88
C LEU A 31 -1.59 6.43 -8.49
N LYS A 32 -1.85 7.68 -8.87
CA LYS A 32 -0.86 8.74 -8.69
C LYS A 32 -1.38 9.95 -7.91
N SER A 33 -2.54 9.82 -7.25
CA SER A 33 -3.07 10.89 -6.41
C SER A 33 -3.94 10.31 -5.31
N ALA A 34 -4.13 11.10 -4.25
CA ALA A 34 -5.00 10.71 -3.15
C ALA A 34 -6.45 10.52 -3.62
N GLU A 35 -6.92 11.41 -4.49
CA GLU A 35 -8.28 11.35 -5.02
C GLU A 35 -8.52 10.05 -5.77
N LYS A 36 -7.59 9.68 -6.67
CA LYS A 36 -7.72 8.45 -7.44
C LYS A 36 -7.60 7.22 -6.56
N LEU A 37 -6.72 7.27 -5.55
CA LEU A 37 -6.56 6.17 -4.61
C LEU A 37 -7.85 5.93 -3.82
N ILE A 38 -8.46 6.98 -3.31
CA ILE A 38 -9.71 6.85 -2.56
C ILE A 38 -10.81 6.29 -3.45
N ALA A 39 -10.94 6.80 -4.68
CA ALA A 39 -11.95 6.30 -5.61
C ALA A 39 -11.75 4.80 -5.89
N ALA A 40 -10.49 4.39 -6.10
CA ALA A 40 -10.17 2.98 -6.34
C ALA A 40 -10.49 2.11 -5.12
N CYS A 41 -10.22 2.60 -3.92
CA CYS A 41 -10.58 1.87 -2.69
C CYS A 41 -12.09 1.63 -2.62
N ARG A 42 -12.89 2.65 -2.97
CA ARG A 42 -14.36 2.52 -2.92
C ARG A 42 -14.91 1.58 -3.98
N GLU A 43 -14.23 1.47 -5.11
CA GLU A 43 -14.63 0.56 -6.18
C GLU A 43 -14.25 -0.89 -5.90
N SER A 44 -13.38 -1.13 -4.93
CA SER A 44 -12.82 -2.45 -4.64
C SER A 44 -13.60 -3.10 -3.50
N ALA A 45 -13.94 -4.38 -3.66
CA ALA A 45 -14.60 -5.13 -2.59
C ALA A 45 -13.65 -5.33 -1.40
N GLU A 46 -12.37 -5.58 -1.69
CA GLU A 46 -11.34 -5.77 -0.69
C GLU A 46 -10.04 -5.15 -1.20
N ALA A 47 -9.73 -3.96 -0.72
CA ALA A 47 -8.56 -3.21 -1.18
C ALA A 47 -7.33 -3.49 -0.31
N VAL A 48 -6.20 -3.75 -0.96
CA VAL A 48 -4.89 -3.84 -0.32
C VAL A 48 -4.03 -2.74 -0.91
N VAL A 49 -3.65 -1.78 -0.08
CA VAL A 49 -2.94 -0.58 -0.53
C VAL A 49 -1.46 -0.68 -0.19
N PHE A 50 -0.61 -0.37 -1.16
CA PHE A 50 0.84 -0.35 -0.98
C PHE A 50 1.36 1.07 -1.20
N LEU A 51 2.12 1.57 -0.23
CA LEU A 51 2.66 2.92 -0.24
C LEU A 51 4.17 2.90 0.00
N ASP A 52 4.85 3.92 -0.49
CA ASP A 52 6.30 4.08 -0.37
C ASP A 52 6.59 5.29 0.53
N LEU A 53 7.07 5.02 1.74
CA LEU A 53 7.39 6.08 2.70
C LEU A 53 8.61 6.91 2.28
N ASP A 54 9.39 6.44 1.31
CA ASP A 54 10.53 7.17 0.76
C ASP A 54 10.16 8.03 -0.46
N ASP A 55 8.92 7.95 -0.93
CA ASP A 55 8.49 8.70 -2.12
C ASP A 55 8.50 10.20 -1.82
N LYS A 56 9.14 10.96 -2.70
CA LYS A 56 9.28 12.41 -2.53
C LYS A 56 8.11 13.19 -3.12
N HIS A 57 7.30 12.56 -3.94
CA HIS A 57 6.21 13.22 -4.67
C HIS A 57 4.83 12.81 -4.16
N LEU A 58 4.70 11.60 -3.63
CA LEU A 58 3.47 11.08 -3.07
C LEU A 58 3.70 10.84 -1.57
N ASP A 59 3.13 11.70 -0.74
CA ASP A 59 3.28 11.62 0.71
C ASP A 59 2.48 10.43 1.24
N ALA A 60 3.18 9.33 1.53
CA ALA A 60 2.53 8.09 1.98
C ALA A 60 1.73 8.29 3.27
N ILE A 61 2.23 9.12 4.18
CA ILE A 61 1.53 9.39 5.44
C ILE A 61 0.21 10.11 5.16
N ALA A 62 0.24 11.13 4.30
CA ALA A 62 -0.96 11.87 3.91
C ALA A 62 -1.96 10.97 3.19
N LEU A 63 -1.48 10.07 2.33
CA LEU A 63 -2.32 9.11 1.62
C LEU A 63 -3.01 8.15 2.61
N ALA A 64 -2.27 7.64 3.58
CA ALA A 64 -2.83 6.77 4.61
C ALA A 64 -3.85 7.51 5.46
N GLN A 65 -3.55 8.76 5.83
CA GLN A 65 -4.49 9.60 6.58
C GLN A 65 -5.80 9.80 5.80
N ALA A 66 -5.69 10.05 4.50
CA ALA A 66 -6.87 10.23 3.66
C ALA A 66 -7.76 8.97 3.64
N ILE A 67 -7.14 7.80 3.59
CA ILE A 67 -7.89 6.54 3.65
C ILE A 67 -8.57 6.37 5.01
N ARG A 68 -7.83 6.58 6.10
CA ARG A 68 -8.35 6.35 7.45
C ARG A 68 -9.42 7.35 7.87
N SER A 69 -9.39 8.57 7.32
CA SER A 69 -10.36 9.60 7.66
C SER A 69 -11.51 9.71 6.67
N ALA A 70 -11.54 8.85 5.64
CA ALA A 70 -12.60 8.89 4.64
C ALA A 70 -13.98 8.56 5.25
N GLU A 71 -14.99 9.26 4.77
CA GLU A 71 -16.38 9.01 5.14
C GLU A 71 -17.21 8.75 3.87
N PRO A 72 -17.94 7.64 3.79
CA PRO A 72 -17.97 6.51 4.74
C PRO A 72 -16.63 5.81 4.86
N LYS A 73 -16.41 5.08 5.93
CA LYS A 73 -15.14 4.40 6.19
C LYS A 73 -14.76 3.43 5.07
N ILE A 74 -13.46 3.35 4.82
CA ILE A 74 -12.90 2.44 3.83
C ILE A 74 -12.15 1.32 4.58
N PRO A 75 -12.63 0.07 4.51
CA PRO A 75 -11.96 -1.05 5.20
C PRO A 75 -10.82 -1.62 4.36
N ALA A 76 -9.81 -0.81 4.11
CA ALA A 76 -8.65 -1.22 3.32
C ALA A 76 -7.48 -1.63 4.21
N ALA A 77 -6.73 -2.66 3.78
CA ALA A 77 -5.44 -2.95 4.37
C ALA A 77 -4.42 -2.00 3.76
N VAL A 78 -3.60 -1.36 4.60
CA VAL A 78 -2.60 -0.39 4.14
C VAL A 78 -1.23 -0.82 4.61
N TYR A 79 -0.36 -1.11 3.67
CA TYR A 79 1.01 -1.52 3.92
C TYR A 79 1.98 -0.54 3.30
N ALA A 80 3.12 -0.35 3.93
CA ALA A 80 4.16 0.54 3.41
C ALA A 80 5.53 -0.10 3.54
N PHE A 81 6.45 0.33 2.70
CA PHE A 81 7.85 0.00 2.87
C PHE A 81 8.66 1.30 3.02
N VAL A 82 9.83 1.17 3.62
CA VAL A 82 10.70 2.31 3.89
C VAL A 82 12.14 1.84 3.95
N SER A 83 13.08 2.69 3.55
CA SER A 83 14.49 2.42 3.75
C SER A 83 14.82 2.60 5.23
N HIS A 84 15.74 1.78 5.74
CA HIS A 84 16.11 1.83 7.16
C HIS A 84 16.78 3.14 7.59
N VAL A 85 17.13 4.02 6.65
CA VAL A 85 17.69 5.33 6.98
C VAL A 85 16.62 6.37 7.29
N ASN A 86 15.36 6.06 7.14
CA ASN A 86 14.24 6.98 7.38
C ASN A 86 13.45 6.62 8.65
N GLU A 87 14.17 6.42 9.76
CA GLU A 87 13.52 6.04 11.03
C GLU A 87 12.49 7.06 11.51
N ASP A 88 12.72 8.35 11.25
CA ASP A 88 11.77 9.39 11.64
C ASP A 88 10.42 9.19 10.95
N ARG A 89 10.44 8.76 9.70
CA ARG A 89 9.20 8.49 8.98
C ARG A 89 8.50 7.26 9.52
N ILE A 90 9.26 6.26 9.96
CA ILE A 90 8.69 5.07 10.59
C ILE A 90 7.96 5.46 11.87
N GLN A 91 8.58 6.30 12.70
CA GLN A 91 7.97 6.76 13.94
C GLN A 91 6.72 7.60 13.67
N ALA A 92 6.80 8.52 12.71
CA ALA A 92 5.67 9.36 12.35
C ALA A 92 4.49 8.53 11.82
N ALA A 93 4.78 7.44 11.10
CA ALA A 93 3.76 6.57 10.53
C ALA A 93 3.20 5.57 11.55
N GLY A 94 3.85 5.41 12.72
CA GLY A 94 3.45 4.45 13.73
C GLY A 94 2.20 4.79 14.51
N MET A 95 1.42 5.75 14.05
CA MET A 95 0.24 6.24 14.77
C MET A 95 -1.06 5.55 14.33
N GLY A 96 -0.98 4.30 13.90
CA GLY A 96 -2.17 3.53 13.52
C GLY A 96 -2.65 3.75 12.10
N LEU A 97 -1.86 4.41 11.28
CA LEU A 97 -2.22 4.68 9.88
C LEU A 97 -2.02 3.45 8.99
N PHE A 98 -1.00 2.66 9.30
CA PHE A 98 -0.62 1.50 8.50
C PHE A 98 -0.87 0.22 9.28
N ASP A 99 -1.32 -0.81 8.59
CA ASP A 99 -1.45 -2.14 9.19
C ASP A 99 -0.07 -2.70 9.50
N GLN A 100 0.91 -2.43 8.63
CA GLN A 100 2.29 -2.79 8.88
C GLN A 100 3.23 -1.99 7.99
N ILE A 101 4.44 -1.75 8.49
CA ILE A 101 5.51 -1.07 7.75
C ILE A 101 6.69 -2.03 7.67
N PHE A 102 7.23 -2.21 6.47
CA PHE A 102 8.32 -3.14 6.21
C PHE A 102 9.57 -2.41 5.75
N SER A 103 10.74 -3.00 6.00
CA SER A 103 11.92 -2.63 5.24
C SER A 103 11.73 -3.05 3.79
N ARG A 104 12.49 -2.48 2.88
CA ARG A 104 12.36 -2.81 1.46
C ARG A 104 12.57 -4.31 1.20
N GLY A 105 13.57 -4.90 1.83
CA GLY A 105 13.83 -6.34 1.67
C GLY A 105 12.73 -7.22 2.22
N GLN A 106 12.20 -6.87 3.40
CA GLN A 106 11.10 -7.62 4.00
C GLN A 106 9.84 -7.53 3.14
N PHE A 107 9.56 -6.34 2.61
CA PHE A 107 8.38 -6.12 1.77
C PHE A 107 8.37 -7.08 0.58
N VAL A 108 9.50 -7.20 -0.12
CA VAL A 108 9.59 -8.11 -1.27
C VAL A 108 9.33 -9.55 -0.85
N ARG A 109 9.86 -9.96 0.29
CA ARG A 109 9.70 -11.34 0.76
C ARG A 109 8.27 -11.67 1.18
N VAL A 110 7.57 -10.73 1.80
CA VAL A 110 6.20 -10.99 2.30
C VAL A 110 5.12 -10.61 1.28
N LEU A 111 5.50 -10.01 0.18
CA LEU A 111 4.55 -9.52 -0.81
C LEU A 111 3.54 -10.59 -1.27
N PRO A 112 3.95 -11.83 -1.60
CA PRO A 112 2.98 -12.85 -1.96
C PRO A 112 1.96 -13.12 -0.86
N GLU A 113 2.38 -13.10 0.40
CA GLU A 113 1.47 -13.30 1.54
C GLU A 113 0.48 -12.15 1.66
N LEU A 114 0.93 -10.91 1.45
CA LEU A 114 0.06 -9.75 1.55
C LEU A 114 -1.01 -9.72 0.45
N LEU A 115 -0.68 -10.25 -0.72
CA LEU A 115 -1.59 -10.31 -1.85
C LEU A 115 -2.52 -11.53 -1.82
N SER A 116 -2.14 -12.58 -1.10
CA SER A 116 -2.91 -13.81 -1.06
C SER A 116 -4.31 -13.56 -0.50
N PRO A 117 -5.37 -14.15 -1.11
CA PRO A 117 -6.72 -14.05 -0.56
C PRO A 117 -6.85 -14.62 0.84
N ASP A 118 -5.93 -15.51 1.23
CA ASP A 118 -5.92 -16.12 2.55
C ASP A 118 -5.12 -15.32 3.56
N ALA A 119 -4.41 -14.28 3.14
CA ALA A 119 -3.65 -13.43 4.04
C ALA A 119 -4.60 -12.55 4.83
N ARG A 120 -4.73 -12.82 6.12
CA ARG A 120 -5.56 -12.01 7.00
C ARG A 120 -4.75 -11.56 8.20
N PRO A 121 -4.93 -10.32 8.63
CA PRO A 121 -4.26 -9.85 9.85
C PRO A 121 -4.77 -10.61 11.07
#